data_c5230fc8630850abe0819e0008e1bf87
#
_entry.id   c5230fc8630850abe0819e0008e1bf87
#
_cell.length_a   1.000
_cell.length_b   1.000
_cell.length_c   1.000
_cell.angle_alpha   90.00
_cell.angle_beta   90.00
_cell.angle_gamma   90.00
#
_symmetry.space_group_name_H-M   'P 1'
#
loop_
_entity.id
_entity.type
_entity.pdbx_description
1 polymer ?
#
loop_
_entity_poly.entity_id
_entity_poly.type
_entity_poly.pdbx_seq_one_letter_code
_entity_poly.pdbx_strand_id
1 'polypeptide(L)'
;MLLAGDVGGTNLRLALFEEEGGKLVERRRARFATREFATLHDAFDGFLAGERRLEAAAFGVAGPVRHGRAEGTNVAFSIDAAEIRADLGVPAVVMNDLEANGWGLAELTPSDFEVLNRGEADPLGNGALISAGTGLGEAILFREAGGFVPMPSEGGHASFAPRNDEEIELLKTLRLRHGHVSWERVVSGPGLSTLYRFERTLSGLPEPEWLTREVASAGDAAPVVSRAALAETDPVCQRTMHRFVSLFGAEAGNLALKALATGGVFVGGGIAPRNLPLVRDGFFSAFSAKGRFATLLARIPIKVVLNDSCAILGAARIAARAAARPARTEVTP
;
A
#
# COMPACT_ATOMS: atom_id res chain seq x y z
N MET A 1 -5.93 -19.48 -18.52
CA MET A 1 -4.95 -18.94 -17.54
C MET A 1 -5.04 -17.42 -17.48
N LEU A 2 -4.92 -16.85 -16.30
CA LEU A 2 -4.91 -15.41 -16.05
C LEU A 2 -3.49 -15.01 -15.65
N LEU A 3 -2.92 -13.98 -16.29
CA LEU A 3 -1.64 -13.41 -15.91
C LEU A 3 -1.87 -12.23 -14.96
N ALA A 4 -1.29 -12.27 -13.79
CA ALA A 4 -1.28 -11.18 -12.83
C ALA A 4 0.13 -10.67 -12.58
N GLY A 5 0.30 -9.36 -12.47
CA GLY A 5 1.57 -8.73 -12.17
C GLY A 5 1.45 -7.67 -11.07
N ASP A 6 2.50 -7.54 -10.29
CA ASP A 6 2.74 -6.46 -9.33
C ASP A 6 4.10 -5.85 -9.67
N VAL A 7 4.09 -4.62 -10.20
CA VAL A 7 5.24 -3.96 -10.81
C VAL A 7 5.67 -2.78 -9.95
N GLY A 8 6.69 -3.00 -9.15
CA GLY A 8 7.35 -1.95 -8.38
C GLY A 8 8.70 -1.54 -8.96
N GLY A 9 9.23 -0.41 -8.52
CA GLY A 9 10.54 0.08 -8.97
C GLY A 9 11.71 -0.86 -8.70
N THR A 10 11.61 -1.72 -7.69
CA THR A 10 12.67 -2.66 -7.29
C THR A 10 12.35 -4.10 -7.67
N ASN A 11 11.09 -4.50 -7.54
CA ASN A 11 10.64 -5.88 -7.73
C ASN A 11 9.49 -5.93 -8.72
N LEU A 12 9.55 -6.92 -9.59
CA LEU A 12 8.47 -7.37 -10.46
C LEU A 12 8.04 -8.75 -9.98
N ARG A 13 6.75 -8.90 -9.66
CA ARG A 13 6.14 -10.20 -9.34
C ARG A 13 5.18 -10.57 -10.44
N LEU A 14 5.29 -11.77 -10.97
CA LEU A 14 4.35 -12.33 -11.95
C LEU A 14 3.75 -13.62 -11.38
N ALA A 15 2.47 -13.83 -11.63
CA ALA A 15 1.81 -15.09 -11.29
C ALA A 15 0.76 -15.48 -12.34
N LEU A 16 0.60 -16.79 -12.52
CA LEU A 16 -0.46 -17.39 -13.33
C LEU A 16 -1.52 -18.00 -12.41
N PHE A 17 -2.77 -17.69 -12.73
CA PHE A 17 -3.94 -18.20 -12.01
C PHE A 17 -4.90 -18.90 -12.96
N GLU A 18 -5.65 -19.85 -12.41
CA GLU A 18 -6.88 -20.38 -12.98
C GLU A 18 -8.06 -20.01 -12.11
N GLU A 19 -9.23 -19.80 -12.71
CA GLU A 19 -10.47 -19.61 -11.96
C GLU A 19 -11.23 -20.94 -11.89
N GLU A 20 -11.34 -21.50 -10.71
CA GLU A 20 -12.03 -22.76 -10.42
C GLU A 20 -13.20 -22.51 -9.46
N GLY A 21 -14.42 -22.61 -9.99
CA GLY A 21 -15.63 -22.39 -9.17
C GLY A 21 -15.71 -21.00 -8.53
N GLY A 22 -15.22 -19.98 -9.21
CA GLY A 22 -15.19 -18.59 -8.73
C GLY A 22 -14.00 -18.26 -7.82
N LYS A 23 -13.11 -19.23 -7.55
CA LYS A 23 -11.89 -19.04 -6.76
C LYS A 23 -10.67 -18.95 -7.66
N LEU A 24 -9.74 -18.09 -7.29
CA LEU A 24 -8.44 -17.97 -7.94
C LEU A 24 -7.47 -19.01 -7.39
N VAL A 25 -6.96 -19.89 -8.25
CA VAL A 25 -5.97 -20.91 -7.90
C VAL A 25 -4.65 -20.54 -8.57
N GLU A 26 -3.63 -20.26 -7.76
CA GLU A 26 -2.30 -19.95 -8.26
C GLU A 26 -1.62 -21.20 -8.79
N ARG A 27 -1.09 -21.14 -10.02
CA ARG A 27 -0.37 -22.25 -10.70
C ARG A 27 1.12 -22.02 -10.75
N ARG A 28 1.56 -20.77 -10.90
CA ARG A 28 2.97 -20.42 -10.99
C ARG A 28 3.18 -19.00 -10.51
N ARG A 29 4.27 -18.75 -9.80
CA ARG A 29 4.71 -17.42 -9.40
C ARG A 29 6.20 -17.28 -9.60
N ALA A 30 6.64 -16.08 -9.96
CA ALA A 30 8.03 -15.69 -9.98
C ALA A 30 8.21 -14.26 -9.46
N ARG A 31 9.39 -13.99 -8.92
CA ARG A 31 9.82 -12.65 -8.49
C ARG A 31 11.15 -12.35 -9.13
N PHE A 32 11.25 -11.18 -9.70
CA PHE A 32 12.42 -10.68 -10.41
C PHE A 32 12.84 -9.32 -9.85
N ALA A 33 14.09 -8.94 -10.01
CA ALA A 33 14.48 -7.56 -9.83
C ALA A 33 14.06 -6.77 -11.09
N THR A 34 13.30 -5.70 -10.93
CA THR A 34 12.73 -4.92 -12.06
C THR A 34 13.82 -4.46 -13.03
N ARG A 35 15.02 -4.16 -12.53
CA ARG A 35 16.19 -3.74 -13.33
C ARG A 35 16.78 -4.80 -14.24
N GLU A 36 16.37 -6.05 -14.12
CA GLU A 36 16.85 -7.16 -14.98
C GLU A 36 16.25 -7.10 -16.38
N PHE A 37 15.21 -6.30 -16.59
CA PHE A 37 14.47 -6.23 -17.84
C PHE A 37 14.53 -4.83 -18.44
N ALA A 38 14.69 -4.78 -19.77
CA ALA A 38 14.58 -3.54 -20.52
C ALA A 38 13.12 -3.19 -20.85
N THR A 39 12.27 -4.19 -20.97
CA THR A 39 10.82 -4.07 -21.23
C THR A 39 10.04 -5.06 -20.37
N LEU A 40 8.74 -4.82 -20.19
CA LEU A 40 7.86 -5.79 -19.54
C LEU A 40 7.69 -7.07 -20.39
N HIS A 41 7.79 -6.95 -21.71
CA HIS A 41 7.77 -8.07 -22.66
C HIS A 41 8.90 -9.08 -22.37
N ASP A 42 10.13 -8.60 -22.12
CA ASP A 42 11.26 -9.48 -21.78
C ASP A 42 10.98 -10.36 -20.55
N ALA A 43 10.25 -9.80 -19.58
CA ALA A 43 9.84 -10.54 -18.40
C ALA A 43 8.78 -11.60 -18.72
N PHE A 44 7.89 -11.33 -19.69
CA PHE A 44 6.87 -12.28 -20.10
C PHE A 44 7.48 -13.48 -20.83
N ASP A 45 8.42 -13.27 -21.75
CA ASP A 45 9.02 -14.33 -22.56
C ASP A 45 9.62 -15.43 -21.67
N GLY A 46 10.39 -15.04 -20.64
CA GLY A 46 10.95 -15.99 -19.69
C GLY A 46 9.91 -16.67 -18.81
N PHE A 47 8.91 -15.89 -18.35
CA PHE A 47 7.91 -16.38 -17.41
C PHE A 47 6.82 -17.23 -18.07
N LEU A 48 6.41 -16.88 -19.30
CA LEU A 48 5.34 -17.56 -20.02
C LEU A 48 5.84 -18.72 -20.90
N ALA A 49 7.13 -19.06 -20.84
CA ALA A 49 7.70 -20.12 -21.68
C ALA A 49 6.87 -21.41 -21.63
N GLY A 50 6.27 -21.77 -22.79
CA GLY A 50 5.39 -22.93 -22.94
C GLY A 50 3.91 -22.70 -22.60
N GLU A 51 3.52 -21.54 -22.08
CA GLU A 51 2.11 -21.23 -21.76
C GLU A 51 1.42 -20.58 -22.96
N ARG A 52 0.41 -21.26 -23.53
CA ARG A 52 -0.27 -20.82 -24.77
C ARG A 52 -1.75 -20.47 -24.58
N ARG A 53 -2.26 -20.49 -23.35
CA ARG A 53 -3.71 -20.31 -23.09
C ARG A 53 -3.98 -19.17 -22.11
N LEU A 54 -3.41 -18.00 -22.34
CA LEU A 54 -3.82 -16.81 -21.61
C LEU A 54 -5.23 -16.40 -22.06
N GLU A 55 -6.03 -15.95 -21.12
CA GLU A 55 -7.38 -15.41 -21.31
C GLU A 55 -7.41 -13.91 -21.09
N ALA A 56 -6.62 -13.41 -20.13
CA ALA A 56 -6.45 -12.00 -19.84
C ALA A 56 -5.21 -11.77 -18.98
N ALA A 57 -4.79 -10.50 -18.89
CA ALA A 57 -3.70 -10.06 -18.04
C ALA A 57 -4.10 -8.80 -17.24
N ALA A 58 -3.59 -8.65 -16.02
CA ALA A 58 -3.73 -7.40 -15.28
C ALA A 58 -2.51 -7.13 -14.39
N PHE A 59 -2.18 -5.84 -14.25
CA PHE A 59 -0.97 -5.40 -13.55
C PHE A 59 -1.28 -4.25 -12.60
N GLY A 60 -0.90 -4.42 -11.32
CA GLY A 60 -0.78 -3.35 -10.34
C GLY A 60 0.58 -2.67 -10.50
N VAL A 61 0.62 -1.35 -10.59
CA VAL A 61 1.85 -0.60 -10.83
C VAL A 61 1.98 0.54 -9.82
N ALA A 62 3.16 0.68 -9.22
CA ALA A 62 3.44 1.79 -8.33
C ALA A 62 3.43 3.13 -9.10
N GLY A 63 2.52 4.03 -8.74
CA GLY A 63 2.35 5.35 -9.35
C GLY A 63 1.00 5.56 -10.05
N PRO A 64 0.73 6.78 -10.51
CA PRO A 64 -0.52 7.12 -11.16
C PRO A 64 -0.72 6.35 -12.47
N VAL A 65 -1.95 5.88 -12.70
CA VAL A 65 -2.34 5.25 -13.96
C VAL A 65 -3.46 6.05 -14.60
N ARG A 66 -3.26 6.47 -15.85
CA ARG A 66 -4.26 7.19 -16.64
C ARG A 66 -4.46 6.53 -17.99
N HIS A 67 -5.71 6.32 -18.36
CA HIS A 67 -6.07 5.68 -19.65
C HIS A 67 -5.34 4.35 -19.89
N GLY A 68 -5.11 3.55 -18.83
CA GLY A 68 -4.41 2.28 -18.89
C GLY A 68 -2.89 2.37 -19.04
N ARG A 69 -2.30 3.56 -18.85
CA ARG A 69 -0.86 3.80 -18.91
C ARG A 69 -0.35 4.30 -17.56
N ALA A 70 0.74 3.73 -17.07
CA ALA A 70 1.42 4.20 -15.88
C ALA A 70 2.30 5.41 -16.19
N GLU A 71 2.20 6.47 -15.38
CA GLU A 71 2.93 7.73 -15.52
C GLU A 71 3.86 7.95 -14.31
N GLY A 72 5.07 8.48 -14.57
CA GLY A 72 5.98 8.90 -13.50
C GLY A 72 6.46 7.77 -12.59
N THR A 73 6.50 6.53 -13.08
CA THR A 73 6.97 5.37 -12.32
C THR A 73 8.49 5.36 -12.19
N ASN A 74 8.99 4.74 -11.09
CA ASN A 74 10.42 4.47 -10.90
C ASN A 74 10.87 3.20 -11.67
N VAL A 75 10.18 2.86 -12.75
CA VAL A 75 10.49 1.72 -13.64
C VAL A 75 11.08 2.27 -14.93
N ALA A 76 12.13 1.62 -15.45
CA ALA A 76 12.86 2.10 -16.62
C ALA A 76 12.10 1.90 -17.95
N PHE A 77 11.03 1.14 -17.96
CA PHE A 77 10.24 0.82 -19.14
C PHE A 77 8.79 1.29 -19.05
N SER A 78 8.15 1.44 -20.21
CA SER A 78 6.72 1.79 -20.31
C SER A 78 5.85 0.63 -19.81
N ILE A 79 4.75 0.98 -19.14
CA ILE A 79 3.71 0.02 -18.72
C ILE A 79 2.38 0.56 -19.26
N ASP A 80 1.95 0.00 -20.38
CA ASP A 80 0.77 0.42 -21.12
C ASP A 80 -0.10 -0.80 -21.46
N ALA A 81 -1.38 -0.73 -21.09
CA ALA A 81 -2.32 -1.83 -21.35
C ALA A 81 -2.52 -2.13 -22.83
N ALA A 82 -2.37 -1.14 -23.72
CA ALA A 82 -2.47 -1.35 -25.16
C ALA A 82 -1.25 -2.10 -25.70
N GLU A 83 -0.05 -1.76 -25.25
CA GLU A 83 1.19 -2.47 -25.61
C GLU A 83 1.12 -3.92 -25.10
N ILE A 84 0.77 -4.14 -23.82
CA ILE A 84 0.62 -5.48 -23.25
C ILE A 84 -0.42 -6.31 -23.99
N ARG A 85 -1.54 -5.70 -24.41
CA ARG A 85 -2.57 -6.38 -25.22
C ARG A 85 -2.04 -6.80 -26.58
N ALA A 86 -1.25 -5.95 -27.22
CA ALA A 86 -0.63 -6.26 -28.51
C ALA A 86 0.36 -7.42 -28.40
N ASP A 87 1.16 -7.43 -27.33
CA ASP A 87 2.18 -8.47 -27.10
C ASP A 87 1.56 -9.82 -26.74
N LEU A 88 0.56 -9.85 -25.86
CA LEU A 88 -0.02 -11.08 -25.32
C LEU A 88 -1.21 -11.60 -26.15
N GLY A 89 -1.80 -10.76 -27.00
CA GLY A 89 -3.00 -11.12 -27.80
C GLY A 89 -4.27 -11.32 -26.97
N VAL A 90 -4.32 -10.84 -25.72
CA VAL A 90 -5.45 -10.99 -24.79
C VAL A 90 -5.83 -9.66 -24.15
N PRO A 91 -7.04 -9.52 -23.59
CA PRO A 91 -7.40 -8.32 -22.81
C PRO A 91 -6.38 -8.05 -21.72
N ALA A 92 -5.92 -6.79 -21.61
CA ALA A 92 -4.95 -6.37 -20.61
C ALA A 92 -5.47 -5.15 -19.85
N VAL A 93 -5.21 -5.11 -18.53
CA VAL A 93 -5.56 -4.01 -17.63
C VAL A 93 -4.32 -3.58 -16.86
N VAL A 94 -4.07 -2.27 -16.80
CA VAL A 94 -3.07 -1.66 -15.92
C VAL A 94 -3.80 -0.77 -14.93
N MET A 95 -3.48 -0.91 -13.66
CA MET A 95 -4.07 -0.15 -12.56
C MET A 95 -2.98 0.28 -11.56
N ASN A 96 -3.30 1.22 -10.69
CA ASN A 96 -2.42 1.57 -9.56
C ASN A 96 -2.26 0.37 -8.61
N ASP A 97 -1.10 0.23 -7.95
CA ASP A 97 -0.79 -0.86 -7.02
C ASP A 97 -1.75 -0.91 -5.82
N LEU A 98 -2.17 0.26 -5.33
CA LEU A 98 -3.13 0.34 -4.23
C LEU A 98 -4.56 -0.03 -4.66
N GLU A 99 -4.93 0.29 -5.90
CA GLU A 99 -6.17 -0.19 -6.51
C GLU A 99 -6.16 -1.73 -6.59
N ALA A 100 -5.04 -2.31 -7.05
CA ALA A 100 -4.85 -3.76 -7.06
C ALA A 100 -4.97 -4.35 -5.65
N ASN A 101 -4.34 -3.73 -4.63
CA ASN A 101 -4.51 -4.15 -3.24
C ASN A 101 -5.98 -4.11 -2.80
N GLY A 102 -6.72 -3.06 -3.15
CA GLY A 102 -8.14 -2.94 -2.83
C GLY A 102 -8.99 -4.08 -3.43
N TRP A 103 -8.74 -4.46 -4.68
CA TRP A 103 -9.38 -5.61 -5.32
C TRP A 103 -8.99 -6.93 -4.66
N GLY A 104 -7.75 -7.05 -4.19
CA GLY A 104 -7.22 -8.24 -3.53
C GLY A 104 -7.84 -8.53 -2.16
N LEU A 105 -8.39 -7.52 -1.47
CA LEU A 105 -9.01 -7.72 -0.16
C LEU A 105 -10.13 -8.77 -0.15
N ALA A 106 -10.84 -8.91 -1.27
CA ALA A 106 -11.91 -9.89 -1.42
C ALA A 106 -11.42 -11.34 -1.54
N GLU A 107 -10.14 -11.53 -1.88
CA GLU A 107 -9.51 -12.84 -2.04
C GLU A 107 -8.87 -13.34 -0.73
N LEU A 108 -8.76 -12.47 0.27
CA LEU A 108 -8.12 -12.77 1.54
C LEU A 108 -9.05 -13.52 2.49
N THR A 109 -8.47 -14.38 3.30
CA THR A 109 -9.13 -15.13 4.37
C THR A 109 -9.01 -14.42 5.72
N PRO A 110 -9.81 -14.77 6.72
CA PRO A 110 -9.69 -14.16 8.05
C PRO A 110 -8.29 -14.27 8.68
N SER A 111 -7.52 -15.32 8.35
CA SER A 111 -6.14 -15.49 8.83
C SER A 111 -5.14 -14.54 8.19
N ASP A 112 -5.49 -13.89 7.09
CA ASP A 112 -4.66 -12.90 6.41
C ASP A 112 -4.75 -11.50 7.06
N PHE A 113 -5.50 -11.38 8.17
CA PHE A 113 -5.70 -10.12 8.85
C PHE A 113 -5.36 -10.18 10.34
N GLU A 114 -4.74 -9.13 10.83
CA GLU A 114 -4.70 -8.81 12.26
C GLU A 114 -5.77 -7.76 12.57
N VAL A 115 -6.59 -8.01 13.58
CA VAL A 115 -7.69 -7.12 13.97
C VAL A 115 -7.20 -6.13 15.04
N LEU A 116 -7.09 -4.85 14.69
CA LEU A 116 -6.77 -3.77 15.65
C LEU A 116 -8.02 -3.27 16.38
N ASN A 117 -9.15 -3.20 15.69
CA ASN A 117 -10.44 -2.88 16.26
C ASN A 117 -11.53 -3.76 15.63
N ARG A 118 -12.28 -4.45 16.45
CA ARG A 118 -13.39 -5.29 15.97
C ARG A 118 -14.53 -4.45 15.40
N GLY A 119 -14.85 -3.36 16.10
CA GLY A 119 -15.91 -2.45 15.70
C GLY A 119 -17.25 -3.12 15.35
N GLU A 120 -18.04 -2.41 14.58
CA GLU A 120 -19.34 -2.86 14.05
C GLU A 120 -19.37 -2.48 12.57
N ALA A 121 -19.06 -3.42 11.68
CA ALA A 121 -19.05 -3.16 10.24
C ALA A 121 -20.46 -2.84 9.74
N ASP A 122 -20.63 -1.70 9.07
CA ASP A 122 -21.81 -1.40 8.30
C ASP A 122 -21.75 -2.15 6.96
N PRO A 123 -22.70 -3.09 6.69
CA PRO A 123 -22.68 -3.86 5.44
C PRO A 123 -22.82 -2.99 4.17
N LEU A 124 -23.41 -1.80 4.31
CA LEU A 124 -23.62 -0.84 3.21
C LEU A 124 -22.61 0.29 3.24
N GLY A 125 -21.74 0.34 4.27
CA GLY A 125 -20.74 1.38 4.44
C GLY A 125 -19.56 1.23 3.50
N ASN A 126 -19.01 2.37 3.06
CA ASN A 126 -17.72 2.37 2.36
C ASN A 126 -16.61 1.85 3.27
N GLY A 127 -15.51 1.44 2.67
CA GLY A 127 -14.27 1.15 3.36
C GLY A 127 -13.18 2.16 2.99
N ALA A 128 -12.03 1.99 3.60
CA ALA A 128 -10.81 2.71 3.25
C ALA A 128 -9.60 1.76 3.32
N LEU A 129 -8.63 2.00 2.46
CA LEU A 129 -7.34 1.31 2.47
C LEU A 129 -6.23 2.35 2.57
N ILE A 130 -5.36 2.19 3.56
CA ILE A 130 -4.16 3.02 3.73
C ILE A 130 -2.94 2.11 3.85
N SER A 131 -1.88 2.43 3.13
CA SER A 131 -0.72 1.54 2.96
C SER A 131 0.59 2.30 3.13
N ALA A 132 1.33 2.02 4.21
CA ALA A 132 2.65 2.59 4.46
C ALA A 132 3.76 1.61 4.08
N GLY A 133 4.62 2.04 3.15
CA GLY A 133 5.77 1.29 2.64
C GLY A 133 6.89 2.26 2.23
N THR A 134 7.39 2.16 1.01
CA THR A 134 8.31 3.16 0.42
C THR A 134 7.64 4.53 0.32
N GLY A 135 6.32 4.55 0.04
CA GLY A 135 5.46 5.71 0.07
C GLY A 135 4.28 5.51 1.02
N LEU A 136 3.30 6.42 0.93
CA LEU A 136 2.00 6.33 1.59
C LEU A 136 0.90 6.35 0.54
N GLY A 137 0.26 5.20 0.34
CA GLY A 137 -0.89 5.06 -0.55
C GLY A 137 -2.21 5.14 0.21
N GLU A 138 -3.22 5.72 -0.42
CA GLU A 138 -4.59 5.84 0.10
C GLU A 138 -5.61 5.52 -0.99
N ALA A 139 -6.63 4.74 -0.65
CA ALA A 139 -7.76 4.48 -1.53
C ALA A 139 -9.07 4.46 -0.75
N ILE A 140 -10.13 4.96 -1.38
CA ILE A 140 -11.50 4.78 -0.90
C ILE A 140 -12.03 3.47 -1.49
N LEU A 141 -12.66 2.67 -0.65
CA LEU A 141 -13.30 1.43 -1.06
C LEU A 141 -14.80 1.68 -1.13
N PHE A 142 -15.27 2.02 -2.31
CA PHE A 142 -16.70 2.29 -2.50
C PHE A 142 -17.51 1.00 -2.39
N ARG A 143 -18.62 1.04 -1.66
CA ARG A 143 -19.47 -0.14 -1.47
C ARG A 143 -20.45 -0.30 -2.64
N GLU A 144 -20.37 -1.44 -3.31
CA GLU A 144 -21.34 -1.90 -4.31
C GLU A 144 -21.94 -3.25 -3.91
N ALA A 145 -22.97 -3.71 -4.65
CA ALA A 145 -23.64 -4.97 -4.37
C ALA A 145 -22.73 -6.20 -4.37
N GLY A 146 -21.63 -6.15 -5.15
CA GLY A 146 -20.64 -7.22 -5.28
C GLY A 146 -19.43 -7.12 -4.34
N GLY A 147 -19.40 -6.15 -3.44
CA GLY A 147 -18.24 -5.91 -2.56
C GLY A 147 -17.67 -4.51 -2.65
N PHE A 148 -16.40 -4.34 -2.37
CA PHE A 148 -15.72 -3.07 -2.52
C PHE A 148 -15.20 -2.86 -3.96
N VAL A 149 -15.36 -1.64 -4.44
CA VAL A 149 -14.70 -1.13 -5.65
C VAL A 149 -13.68 -0.09 -5.22
N PRO A 150 -12.38 -0.35 -5.39
CA PRO A 150 -11.34 0.59 -5.03
C PRO A 150 -11.36 1.83 -5.93
N MET A 151 -11.29 2.99 -5.32
CA MET A 151 -11.09 4.28 -5.98
C MET A 151 -9.71 4.80 -5.57
N PRO A 152 -8.70 4.73 -6.45
CA PRO A 152 -7.36 5.18 -6.13
C PRO A 152 -7.33 6.69 -5.88
N SER A 153 -6.41 7.13 -5.03
CA SER A 153 -6.17 8.54 -4.76
C SER A 153 -4.68 8.78 -4.53
N GLU A 154 -4.27 10.03 -4.59
CA GLU A 154 -2.95 10.49 -4.16
C GLU A 154 -3.04 11.16 -2.77
N GLY A 155 -3.91 10.63 -1.89
CA GLY A 155 -4.18 11.17 -0.56
C GLY A 155 -2.96 11.27 0.34
N GLY A 156 -2.00 10.34 0.21
CA GLY A 156 -0.73 10.40 0.93
C GLY A 156 0.09 11.66 0.65
N HIS A 157 -0.15 12.31 -0.49
CA HIS A 157 0.46 13.61 -0.84
C HIS A 157 -0.33 14.82 -0.32
N ALA A 158 -1.46 14.63 0.34
CA ALA A 158 -2.18 15.72 1.01
C ALA A 158 -1.33 16.32 2.15
N SER A 159 -1.61 17.58 2.49
CA SER A 159 -0.85 18.30 3.51
C SER A 159 -0.91 17.64 4.87
N PHE A 160 0.24 17.45 5.50
CA PHE A 160 0.35 17.00 6.89
C PHE A 160 -0.34 18.00 7.83
N ALA A 161 -1.22 17.50 8.68
CA ALA A 161 -1.97 18.29 9.67
C ALA A 161 -1.49 17.95 11.10
N PRO A 162 -0.66 18.79 11.74
CA PRO A 162 -0.17 18.58 13.10
C PRO A 162 -1.31 18.68 14.13
N ARG A 163 -1.24 17.90 15.20
CA ARG A 163 -2.28 17.77 16.25
C ARG A 163 -1.83 18.31 17.62
N ASN A 164 -0.53 18.54 17.79
CA ASN A 164 0.08 19.03 19.02
C ASN A 164 1.34 19.86 18.74
N ASP A 165 1.91 20.48 19.77
CA ASP A 165 3.05 21.39 19.64
C ASP A 165 4.29 20.71 19.02
N GLU A 166 4.59 19.46 19.38
CA GLU A 166 5.73 18.74 18.83
C GLU A 166 5.54 18.45 17.33
N GLU A 167 4.32 18.14 16.89
CA GLU A 167 4.00 17.95 15.49
C GLU A 167 4.01 19.28 14.70
N ILE A 168 3.69 20.41 15.36
CA ILE A 168 3.86 21.75 14.79
C ILE A 168 5.35 22.05 14.56
N GLU A 169 6.22 21.72 15.52
CA GLU A 169 7.67 21.89 15.36
C GLU A 169 8.23 20.95 14.28
N LEU A 170 7.72 19.71 14.18
CA LEU A 170 8.05 18.80 13.09
C LEU A 170 7.68 19.41 11.72
N LEU A 171 6.45 19.93 11.59
CA LEU A 171 5.99 20.59 10.37
C LEU A 171 6.89 21.80 10.01
N LYS A 172 7.24 22.66 10.97
CA LYS A 172 8.14 23.79 10.76
C LYS A 172 9.50 23.35 10.23
N THR A 173 10.08 22.32 10.86
CA THR A 173 11.37 21.75 10.47
C THR A 173 11.34 21.19 9.06
N LEU A 174 10.31 20.44 8.70
CA LEU A 174 10.19 19.80 7.39
C LEU A 174 9.87 20.83 6.28
N ARG A 175 9.09 21.86 6.60
CA ARG A 175 8.75 22.91 5.64
C ARG A 175 9.97 23.68 5.15
N LEU A 176 10.99 23.87 5.99
CA LEU A 176 12.25 24.49 5.58
C LEU A 176 12.99 23.71 4.50
N ARG A 177 12.81 22.38 4.46
CA ARG A 177 13.49 21.50 3.49
C ARG A 177 12.67 21.23 2.24
N HIS A 178 11.34 21.12 2.38
CA HIS A 178 10.47 20.57 1.34
C HIS A 178 9.46 21.60 0.79
N GLY A 179 9.30 22.76 1.43
CA GLY A 179 8.20 23.68 1.13
C GLY A 179 6.86 23.08 1.53
N HIS A 180 6.31 22.21 0.70
CA HIS A 180 5.14 21.39 1.01
C HIS A 180 5.52 20.14 1.81
N VAL A 181 4.80 19.88 2.90
CA VAL A 181 4.96 18.68 3.74
C VAL A 181 3.70 17.84 3.61
N SER A 182 3.80 16.70 2.95
CA SER A 182 2.71 15.73 2.82
C SER A 182 2.70 14.73 3.99
N TRP A 183 1.59 13.99 4.13
CA TRP A 183 1.52 12.86 5.05
C TRP A 183 2.58 11.81 4.76
N GLU A 184 2.90 11.52 3.51
CA GLU A 184 3.96 10.61 3.12
C GLU A 184 5.33 11.01 3.67
N ARG A 185 5.61 12.33 3.83
CA ARG A 185 6.87 12.82 4.41
C ARG A 185 7.08 12.39 5.85
N VAL A 186 6.03 11.96 6.54
CA VAL A 186 6.06 11.52 7.94
C VAL A 186 5.55 10.09 8.13
N VAL A 187 4.74 9.55 7.19
CA VAL A 187 4.18 8.19 7.26
C VAL A 187 4.63 7.38 6.04
N SER A 188 5.89 7.02 6.02
CA SER A 188 6.52 6.14 5.02
C SER A 188 7.86 5.65 5.56
N GLY A 189 8.58 4.77 4.86
CA GLY A 189 9.95 4.39 5.21
C GLY A 189 10.89 5.61 5.30
N PRO A 190 11.01 6.44 4.24
CA PRO A 190 11.74 7.71 4.31
C PRO A 190 11.21 8.65 5.39
N GLY A 191 9.89 8.67 5.63
CA GLY A 191 9.25 9.42 6.70
C GLY A 191 9.71 8.96 8.08
N LEU A 192 9.80 7.65 8.31
CA LEU A 192 10.31 7.08 9.56
C LEU A 192 11.76 7.50 9.83
N SER A 193 12.63 7.47 8.81
CA SER A 193 14.00 7.96 8.90
C SER A 193 14.07 9.48 9.19
N THR A 194 13.09 10.23 8.72
CA THR A 194 12.92 11.67 8.99
C THR A 194 12.50 11.91 10.44
N LEU A 195 11.52 11.17 10.93
CA LEU A 195 11.06 11.21 12.32
C LEU A 195 12.17 10.85 13.29
N TYR A 196 12.99 9.84 12.95
CA TYR A 196 14.13 9.45 13.78
C TYR A 196 15.12 10.60 13.98
N ARG A 197 15.49 11.31 12.91
CA ARG A 197 16.37 12.48 13.00
C ARG A 197 15.76 13.60 13.83
N PHE A 198 14.45 13.83 13.68
CA PHE A 198 13.72 14.80 14.48
C PHE A 198 13.73 14.44 15.95
N GLU A 199 13.42 13.19 16.32
CA GLU A 199 13.43 12.70 17.71
C GLU A 199 14.84 12.75 18.32
N ARG A 200 15.91 12.45 17.56
CA ARG A 200 17.29 12.61 18.03
C ARG A 200 17.58 14.07 18.39
N THR A 201 17.19 14.99 17.53
CA THR A 201 17.37 16.44 17.79
C THR A 201 16.55 16.89 19.00
N LEU A 202 15.30 16.48 19.09
CA LEU A 202 14.39 16.87 20.18
C LEU A 202 14.86 16.35 21.54
N SER A 203 15.39 15.13 21.56
CA SER A 203 15.84 14.49 22.81
C SER A 203 17.17 15.02 23.34
N GLY A 204 18.02 15.55 22.45
CA GLY A 204 19.40 15.92 22.80
C GLY A 204 20.29 14.74 23.21
N LEU A 205 19.78 13.49 23.15
CA LEU A 205 20.55 12.30 23.51
C LEU A 205 21.55 11.95 22.40
N PRO A 206 22.80 11.59 22.75
CA PRO A 206 23.76 11.13 21.76
C PRO A 206 23.29 9.83 21.10
N GLU A 207 23.62 9.68 19.83
CA GLU A 207 23.34 8.43 19.12
C GLU A 207 24.38 7.38 19.55
N PRO A 208 23.96 6.17 19.98
CA PRO A 208 24.91 5.10 20.31
C PRO A 208 25.74 4.65 19.09
N GLU A 209 27.03 4.38 19.29
CA GLU A 209 27.93 3.99 18.20
C GLU A 209 27.45 2.76 17.40
N TRP A 210 26.85 1.78 18.09
CA TRP A 210 26.31 0.59 17.44
C TRP A 210 25.21 0.96 16.45
N LEU A 211 24.31 1.90 16.83
CA LEU A 211 23.19 2.33 16.02
C LEU A 211 23.66 3.15 14.81
N THR A 212 24.64 4.06 15.02
CA THR A 212 25.27 4.81 13.92
C THR A 212 25.88 3.86 12.89
N ARG A 213 26.60 2.81 13.34
CA ARG A 213 27.21 1.81 12.44
C ARG A 213 26.16 1.01 11.68
N GLU A 214 25.10 0.55 12.35
CA GLU A 214 24.04 -0.20 11.68
C GLU A 214 23.27 0.63 10.65
N VAL A 215 22.95 1.89 10.98
CA VAL A 215 22.29 2.81 10.04
C VAL A 215 23.17 3.08 8.82
N ALA A 216 24.46 3.33 9.03
CA ALA A 216 25.40 3.53 7.94
C ALA A 216 25.53 2.30 7.03
N SER A 217 25.58 1.10 7.63
CA SER A 217 25.66 -0.17 6.89
C SER A 217 24.39 -0.51 6.11
N ALA A 218 23.23 -0.19 6.67
CA ALA A 218 21.93 -0.47 6.03
C ALA A 218 21.60 0.49 4.89
N GLY A 219 22.18 1.69 4.87
CA GLY A 219 21.85 2.76 3.91
C GLY A 219 20.46 3.39 4.12
N ASP A 220 19.62 2.79 4.96
CA ASP A 220 18.29 3.27 5.36
C ASP A 220 18.10 3.07 6.86
N ALA A 221 17.76 4.13 7.57
CA ALA A 221 17.56 4.10 9.01
C ALA A 221 16.25 3.38 9.42
N ALA A 222 15.21 3.38 8.57
CA ALA A 222 13.89 2.90 8.95
C ALA A 222 13.87 1.44 9.45
N PRO A 223 14.48 0.45 8.79
CA PRO A 223 14.51 -0.93 9.29
C PRO A 223 15.30 -1.08 10.59
N VAL A 224 16.37 -0.29 10.76
CA VAL A 224 17.22 -0.34 11.95
C VAL A 224 16.48 0.24 13.16
N VAL A 225 15.86 1.41 12.99
CA VAL A 225 15.04 2.08 14.00
C VAL A 225 13.88 1.19 14.44
N SER A 226 13.19 0.55 13.48
CA SER A 226 12.09 -0.38 13.74
C SER A 226 12.55 -1.56 14.61
N ARG A 227 13.68 -2.21 14.27
CA ARG A 227 14.23 -3.31 15.06
C ARG A 227 14.66 -2.87 16.46
N ALA A 228 15.37 -1.73 16.55
CA ALA A 228 15.83 -1.19 17.83
C ALA A 228 14.67 -0.82 18.77
N ALA A 229 13.57 -0.29 18.20
CA ALA A 229 12.37 0.02 18.96
C ALA A 229 11.66 -1.24 19.47
N LEU A 230 11.49 -2.26 18.63
CA LEU A 230 10.88 -3.54 19.01
C LEU A 230 11.71 -4.31 20.04
N ALA A 231 13.03 -4.19 19.97
CA ALA A 231 13.95 -4.79 20.95
C ALA A 231 14.17 -3.91 22.19
N GLU A 232 13.55 -2.72 22.26
CA GLU A 232 13.66 -1.75 23.35
C GLU A 232 15.11 -1.33 23.67
N THR A 233 16.00 -1.37 22.66
CA THR A 233 17.45 -1.13 22.84
C THR A 233 17.84 0.35 22.78
N ASP A 234 16.95 1.22 22.26
CA ASP A 234 17.19 2.66 22.20
C ASP A 234 15.88 3.45 22.42
N PRO A 235 15.83 4.36 23.40
CA PRO A 235 14.61 5.09 23.76
C PRO A 235 14.18 6.10 22.68
N VAL A 236 15.11 6.57 21.83
CA VAL A 236 14.76 7.46 20.71
C VAL A 236 14.12 6.69 19.59
N CYS A 237 14.59 5.47 19.30
CA CYS A 237 13.92 4.57 18.36
C CYS A 237 12.51 4.22 18.81
N GLN A 238 12.30 3.93 20.10
CA GLN A 238 10.97 3.70 20.67
C GLN A 238 10.05 4.91 20.44
N ARG A 239 10.48 6.13 20.85
CA ARG A 239 9.69 7.36 20.62
C ARG A 239 9.40 7.60 19.15
N THR A 240 10.38 7.35 18.28
CA THR A 240 10.22 7.48 16.83
C THR A 240 9.09 6.58 16.31
N MET A 241 9.08 5.32 16.71
CA MET A 241 8.07 4.37 16.28
C MET A 241 6.69 4.68 16.89
N HIS A 242 6.62 5.09 18.15
CA HIS A 242 5.36 5.55 18.76
C HIS A 242 4.79 6.75 18.01
N ARG A 243 5.61 7.75 17.66
CA ARG A 243 5.17 8.89 16.87
C ARG A 243 4.70 8.45 15.47
N PHE A 244 5.48 7.60 14.80
CA PHE A 244 5.11 7.07 13.49
C PHE A 244 3.74 6.38 13.53
N VAL A 245 3.53 5.46 14.46
CA VAL A 245 2.27 4.73 14.62
C VAL A 245 1.10 5.68 14.93
N SER A 246 1.34 6.68 15.79
CA SER A 246 0.35 7.71 16.12
C SER A 246 -0.03 8.56 14.89
N LEU A 247 0.95 8.99 14.09
CA LEU A 247 0.70 9.74 12.84
C LEU A 247 -0.03 8.86 11.82
N PHE A 248 0.36 7.61 11.68
CA PHE A 248 -0.29 6.66 10.78
C PHE A 248 -1.74 6.41 11.15
N GLY A 249 -2.03 6.21 12.44
CA GLY A 249 -3.40 6.09 12.94
C GLY A 249 -4.21 7.37 12.71
N ALA A 250 -3.60 8.54 12.90
CA ALA A 250 -4.27 9.81 12.69
C ALA A 250 -4.69 10.03 11.23
N GLU A 251 -3.81 9.72 10.25
CA GLU A 251 -4.18 9.84 8.85
C GLU A 251 -5.18 8.78 8.41
N ALA A 252 -5.05 7.55 8.90
CA ALA A 252 -6.08 6.52 8.68
C ALA A 252 -7.46 7.00 9.18
N GLY A 253 -7.50 7.72 10.32
CA GLY A 253 -8.72 8.34 10.84
C GLY A 253 -9.23 9.50 9.98
N ASN A 254 -8.35 10.30 9.38
CA ASN A 254 -8.71 11.33 8.42
C ASN A 254 -9.32 10.72 7.14
N LEU A 255 -8.69 9.68 6.61
CA LEU A 255 -9.19 8.94 5.45
C LEU A 255 -10.55 8.30 5.75
N ALA A 256 -10.70 7.69 6.94
CA ALA A 256 -11.98 7.10 7.35
C ALA A 256 -13.12 8.13 7.42
N LEU A 257 -12.85 9.36 7.86
CA LEU A 257 -13.82 10.45 7.86
C LEU A 257 -14.17 10.90 6.44
N LYS A 258 -13.16 11.06 5.56
CA LYS A 258 -13.35 11.48 4.16
C LYS A 258 -14.18 10.47 3.36
N ALA A 259 -13.94 9.18 3.58
CA ALA A 259 -14.63 8.08 2.91
C ALA A 259 -15.96 7.70 3.59
N LEU A 260 -16.23 8.18 4.81
CA LEU A 260 -17.25 7.63 5.72
C LEU A 260 -17.15 6.09 5.79
N ALA A 261 -15.95 5.60 6.16
CA ALA A 261 -15.54 4.21 6.02
C ALA A 261 -16.16 3.29 7.10
N THR A 262 -17.49 3.34 7.27
CA THR A 262 -18.22 2.55 8.27
C THR A 262 -18.20 1.05 7.98
N GLY A 263 -17.86 0.64 6.75
CA GLY A 263 -17.64 -0.75 6.37
C GLY A 263 -16.29 -1.32 6.80
N GLY A 264 -15.33 -0.45 7.19
CA GLY A 264 -14.04 -0.85 7.74
C GLY A 264 -12.84 -0.15 7.13
N VAL A 265 -11.74 -0.15 7.87
CA VAL A 265 -10.44 0.37 7.43
C VAL A 265 -9.44 -0.77 7.35
N PHE A 266 -8.73 -0.84 6.23
CA PHE A 266 -7.67 -1.81 5.97
C PHE A 266 -6.33 -1.10 5.97
N VAL A 267 -5.39 -1.62 6.75
CA VAL A 267 -4.04 -1.07 6.91
C VAL A 267 -3.07 -1.99 6.18
N GLY A 268 -2.54 -1.53 5.06
CA GLY A 268 -1.64 -2.28 4.20
C GLY A 268 -0.18 -1.82 4.31
N GLY A 269 0.63 -2.32 3.38
CA GLY A 269 2.04 -2.01 3.27
C GLY A 269 2.92 -2.82 4.21
N GLY A 270 4.22 -2.74 4.00
CA GLY A 270 5.17 -3.60 4.72
C GLY A 270 5.52 -3.13 6.14
N ILE A 271 5.17 -1.89 6.53
CA ILE A 271 5.58 -1.35 7.83
C ILE A 271 4.68 -1.87 8.95
N ALA A 272 3.35 -1.82 8.79
CA ALA A 272 2.41 -2.23 9.84
C ALA A 272 2.57 -3.70 10.27
N PRO A 273 2.60 -4.69 9.36
CA PRO A 273 2.76 -6.10 9.73
C PRO A 273 4.06 -6.40 10.48
N ARG A 274 5.16 -5.70 10.14
CA ARG A 274 6.46 -5.91 10.79
C ARG A 274 6.55 -5.28 12.17
N ASN A 275 5.63 -4.38 12.51
CA ASN A 275 5.63 -3.63 13.77
C ASN A 275 4.32 -3.83 14.55
N LEU A 276 3.66 -4.97 14.40
CA LEU A 276 2.35 -5.26 15.01
C LEU A 276 2.25 -4.93 16.51
N PRO A 277 3.23 -5.25 17.38
CA PRO A 277 3.15 -4.89 18.78
C PRO A 277 2.94 -3.38 19.00
N LEU A 278 3.73 -2.55 18.32
CA LEU A 278 3.66 -1.09 18.42
C LEU A 278 2.39 -0.53 17.77
N VAL A 279 1.96 -1.13 16.65
CA VAL A 279 0.72 -0.73 15.95
C VAL A 279 -0.51 -1.02 16.82
N ARG A 280 -0.55 -2.16 17.53
CA ARG A 280 -1.64 -2.49 18.47
C ARG A 280 -1.73 -1.49 19.61
N ASP A 281 -0.60 -1.00 20.09
CA ASP A 281 -0.54 -0.09 21.24
C ASP A 281 -0.99 1.34 20.92
N GLY A 282 -0.61 1.90 19.78
CA GLY A 282 -0.74 3.33 19.51
C GLY A 282 -1.70 3.75 18.39
N PHE A 283 -1.96 2.88 17.41
CA PHE A 283 -2.68 3.23 16.18
C PHE A 283 -4.13 3.64 16.43
N PHE A 284 -4.88 2.81 17.17
CA PHE A 284 -6.31 3.01 17.37
C PHE A 284 -6.65 4.28 18.15
N SER A 285 -5.86 4.60 19.17
CA SER A 285 -6.06 5.82 19.98
C SER A 285 -5.94 7.08 19.10
N ALA A 286 -4.94 7.14 18.22
CA ALA A 286 -4.76 8.26 17.31
C ALA A 286 -5.80 8.28 16.17
N PHE A 287 -6.21 7.12 15.68
CA PHE A 287 -7.28 6.96 14.71
C PHE A 287 -8.60 7.55 15.20
N SER A 288 -9.00 7.22 16.42
CA SER A 288 -10.28 7.62 17.00
C SER A 288 -10.27 9.04 17.60
N ALA A 289 -9.11 9.67 17.79
CA ALA A 289 -8.99 11.00 18.38
C ALA A 289 -9.46 12.12 17.42
N LYS A 290 -10.73 12.13 17.08
CA LYS A 290 -11.36 13.09 16.12
C LYS A 290 -12.48 13.92 16.74
N GLY A 291 -12.31 14.33 18.00
CA GLY A 291 -13.25 15.20 18.71
C GLY A 291 -14.68 14.62 18.73
N ARG A 292 -15.67 15.36 18.24
CA ARG A 292 -17.08 14.92 18.24
C ARG A 292 -17.34 13.65 17.42
N PHE A 293 -16.43 13.26 16.51
CA PHE A 293 -16.53 12.04 15.70
C PHE A 293 -15.83 10.83 16.33
N ALA A 294 -15.23 10.96 17.52
CA ALA A 294 -14.52 9.86 18.18
C ALA A 294 -15.40 8.62 18.36
N THR A 295 -16.66 8.79 18.77
CA THR A 295 -17.61 7.67 18.93
C THR A 295 -17.90 6.95 17.60
N LEU A 296 -18.05 7.67 16.50
CA LEU A 296 -18.21 7.08 15.17
C LEU A 296 -16.99 6.25 14.81
N LEU A 297 -15.80 6.84 14.92
CA LEU A 297 -14.55 6.17 14.54
C LEU A 297 -14.25 4.96 15.43
N ALA A 298 -14.59 5.02 16.72
CA ALA A 298 -14.41 3.89 17.63
C ALA A 298 -15.22 2.65 17.24
N ARG A 299 -16.30 2.81 16.46
CA ARG A 299 -17.11 1.70 15.95
C ARG A 299 -16.62 1.13 14.63
N ILE A 300 -15.70 1.80 13.93
CA ILE A 300 -15.20 1.32 12.63
C ILE A 300 -14.25 0.14 12.84
N PRO A 301 -14.46 -1.01 12.17
CA PRO A 301 -13.51 -2.10 12.18
C PRO A 301 -12.18 -1.69 11.54
N ILE A 302 -11.06 -2.11 12.15
CA ILE A 302 -9.71 -1.85 11.61
C ILE A 302 -8.95 -3.17 11.54
N LYS A 303 -8.41 -3.47 10.35
CA LYS A 303 -7.66 -4.70 10.08
C LYS A 303 -6.34 -4.38 9.41
N VAL A 304 -5.24 -4.95 9.92
CA VAL A 304 -3.95 -4.94 9.22
C VAL A 304 -3.91 -6.11 8.25
N VAL A 305 -3.57 -5.85 7.00
CA VAL A 305 -3.36 -6.87 5.97
C VAL A 305 -1.99 -7.50 6.19
N LEU A 306 -1.94 -8.82 6.44
CA LEU A 306 -0.72 -9.58 6.68
C LEU A 306 -0.17 -10.23 5.42
N ASN A 307 -1.05 -10.51 4.45
CA ASN A 307 -0.72 -11.20 3.21
C ASN A 307 -0.11 -10.23 2.19
N ASP A 308 1.16 -10.39 1.89
CA ASP A 308 1.90 -9.56 0.92
C ASP A 308 1.55 -9.86 -0.55
N SER A 309 0.70 -10.86 -0.79
CA SER A 309 0.18 -11.21 -2.11
C SER A 309 -1.11 -10.47 -2.47
N CYS A 310 -1.60 -9.59 -1.61
CA CYS A 310 -2.89 -8.91 -1.81
C CYS A 310 -2.96 -8.20 -3.17
N ALA A 311 -1.94 -7.45 -3.58
CA ALA A 311 -1.91 -6.75 -4.86
C ALA A 311 -1.98 -7.71 -6.06
N ILE A 312 -1.22 -8.81 -6.03
CA ILE A 312 -1.21 -9.78 -7.13
C ILE A 312 -2.51 -10.58 -7.22
N LEU A 313 -3.15 -10.87 -6.09
CA LEU A 313 -4.49 -11.47 -6.04
C LEU A 313 -5.54 -10.52 -6.63
N GLY A 314 -5.44 -9.24 -6.35
CA GLY A 314 -6.32 -8.22 -6.93
C GLY A 314 -6.13 -8.06 -8.43
N ALA A 315 -4.88 -8.08 -8.90
CA ALA A 315 -4.58 -8.11 -10.32
C ALA A 315 -5.19 -9.36 -10.98
N ALA A 316 -5.06 -10.55 -10.38
CA ALA A 316 -5.67 -11.78 -10.87
C ALA A 316 -7.21 -11.68 -10.95
N ARG A 317 -7.84 -11.07 -9.93
CA ARG A 317 -9.31 -10.84 -9.94
C ARG A 317 -9.73 -9.91 -11.07
N ILE A 318 -8.96 -8.88 -11.37
CA ILE A 318 -9.24 -7.97 -12.49
C ILE A 318 -8.97 -8.65 -13.83
N ALA A 319 -7.93 -9.49 -13.96
CA ALA A 319 -7.73 -10.31 -15.14
C ALA A 319 -8.93 -11.23 -15.40
N ALA A 320 -9.46 -11.92 -14.37
CA ALA A 320 -10.66 -12.76 -14.48
C ALA A 320 -11.88 -11.95 -14.95
N ARG A 321 -12.10 -10.75 -14.40
CA ARG A 321 -13.16 -9.86 -14.86
C ARG A 321 -12.99 -9.40 -16.31
N ALA A 322 -11.76 -9.18 -16.75
CA ALA A 322 -11.45 -8.79 -18.13
C ALA A 322 -11.69 -9.94 -19.10
N ALA A 323 -11.34 -11.18 -18.72
CA ALA A 323 -11.62 -12.39 -19.50
C ALA A 323 -13.13 -12.65 -19.68
N ALA A 324 -13.93 -12.40 -18.63
CA ALA A 324 -15.37 -12.62 -18.67
C ALA A 324 -16.17 -11.55 -19.48
N ARG A 325 -15.55 -10.40 -19.80
CA ARG A 325 -16.20 -9.37 -20.62
C ARG A 325 -16.06 -9.74 -22.10
N PRO A 326 -17.18 -9.89 -22.86
CA PRO A 326 -17.07 -10.06 -24.30
C PRO A 326 -16.31 -8.86 -24.89
N ALA A 327 -15.42 -9.13 -25.84
CA ALA A 327 -14.72 -8.08 -26.58
C ALA A 327 -15.76 -7.06 -27.10
N ARG A 328 -15.75 -5.84 -26.52
CA ARG A 328 -16.54 -4.76 -27.12
C ARG A 328 -15.96 -4.52 -28.51
N THR A 329 -16.71 -4.89 -29.52
CA THR A 329 -16.50 -4.36 -30.87
C THR A 329 -16.49 -2.84 -30.72
N GLU A 330 -15.35 -2.23 -30.97
CA GLU A 330 -15.25 -0.77 -31.04
C GLU A 330 -16.26 -0.31 -32.10
N VAL A 331 -17.33 0.29 -31.64
CA VAL A 331 -18.17 1.11 -32.53
C VAL A 331 -17.32 2.35 -32.78
N THR A 332 -16.64 2.36 -33.90
CA THR A 332 -15.96 3.55 -34.44
C THR A 332 -17.04 4.65 -34.62
N PRO A 333 -16.80 5.88 -34.13
CA PRO A 333 -17.74 7.00 -34.28
C PRO A 333 -17.92 7.43 -35.75
#